data_c3df091f278900f797863bb7f7d622fd
#
_entry.id   c3df091f278900f797863bb7f7d622fd
#
_cell.length_a   1.000
_cell.length_b   1.000
_cell.length_c   1.000
_cell.angle_alpha   90.00
_cell.angle_beta   90.00
_cell.angle_gamma   90.00
#
_symmetry.space_group_name_H-M   'P 1'
#
loop_
_entity.id
_entity.type
_entity.pdbx_description
1 polymer ?
#
loop_
_entity_poly.entity_id
_entity_poly.type
_entity_poly.pdbx_seq_one_letter_code
_entity_poly.pdbx_strand_id
1 'polypeptide(L)'
;MHCDPHPGNVLVHREMDGQLKIVLLDHGLYQTLTDDFRIDYCNLWLALINGDVEEIKTLSARLGAADMYGLLACMVAGRSWDSIQGGVGTSTKSEAEMNEIADYAGKLVVDISRLLNKVGIFVQLTDQIDKAVPANDNSNLLF
;
A
#
# COMPACT_ATOMS: atom_id res chain seq x y z
N MET A 1 12.34 7.58 -2.23
CA MET A 1 10.93 7.26 -2.57
C MET A 1 10.11 8.51 -2.34
N HIS A 2 9.24 8.86 -3.27
CA HIS A 2 8.23 9.91 -3.10
C HIS A 2 7.05 9.29 -2.34
N CYS A 3 6.73 9.80 -1.18
CA CYS A 3 5.73 9.16 -0.30
C CYS A 3 4.31 9.71 -0.49
N ASP A 4 4.11 10.64 -1.41
CA ASP A 4 2.80 11.18 -1.78
C ASP A 4 2.67 11.38 -3.30
N PRO A 5 2.66 10.31 -4.10
CA PRO A 5 2.64 10.41 -5.56
C PRO A 5 1.21 10.57 -6.13
N HIS A 6 0.37 11.39 -5.51
CA HIS A 6 -0.98 11.59 -6.03
C HIS A 6 -0.97 12.37 -7.36
N PRO A 7 -1.99 12.18 -8.23
CA PRO A 7 -2.00 12.76 -9.57
C PRO A 7 -1.87 14.28 -9.62
N GLY A 8 -2.33 15.00 -8.58
CA GLY A 8 -2.19 16.46 -8.47
C GLY A 8 -0.75 16.95 -8.37
N ASN A 9 0.20 16.08 -7.98
CA ASN A 9 1.62 16.39 -7.87
C ASN A 9 2.41 16.02 -9.13
N VAL A 10 1.76 15.55 -10.19
CA VAL A 10 2.39 15.11 -11.43
C VAL A 10 1.81 15.88 -12.61
N LEU A 11 2.65 16.68 -13.28
CA LEU A 11 2.28 17.28 -14.55
C LEU A 11 2.96 16.54 -15.70
N VAL A 12 2.25 16.45 -16.81
CA VAL A 12 2.78 15.95 -18.06
C VAL A 12 2.84 17.12 -19.06
N HIS A 13 4.03 17.45 -19.49
CA HIS A 13 4.26 18.50 -20.49
C HIS A 13 4.77 17.87 -21.78
N ARG A 14 4.27 18.34 -22.92
CA ARG A 14 4.78 17.95 -24.23
C ARG A 14 5.68 19.06 -24.74
N GLU A 15 6.94 18.74 -24.99
CA GLU A 15 7.89 19.67 -25.55
C GLU A 15 7.66 19.89 -27.07
N MET A 16 8.29 20.93 -27.66
CA MET A 16 8.14 21.27 -29.07
C MET A 16 8.63 20.16 -30.02
N ASP A 17 9.56 19.35 -29.57
CA ASP A 17 10.08 18.16 -30.30
C ASP A 17 9.17 16.94 -30.20
N GLY A 18 8.04 17.04 -29.48
CA GLY A 18 7.06 15.98 -29.27
C GLY A 18 7.37 15.05 -28.10
N GLN A 19 8.48 15.21 -27.39
CA GLN A 19 8.82 14.42 -26.22
C GLN A 19 7.90 14.76 -25.04
N LEU A 20 7.59 13.74 -24.24
CA LEU A 20 6.82 13.90 -23.00
C LEU A 20 7.78 14.08 -21.83
N LYS A 21 7.56 15.15 -21.06
CA LYS A 21 8.29 15.43 -19.82
C LYS A 21 7.36 15.34 -18.63
N ILE A 22 7.78 14.59 -17.62
CA ILE A 22 7.07 14.51 -16.34
C ILE A 22 7.69 15.51 -15.40
N VAL A 23 6.84 16.35 -14.80
CA VAL A 23 7.24 17.36 -13.82
C VAL A 23 6.56 17.05 -12.50
N LEU A 24 7.33 16.82 -11.45
CA LEU A 24 6.85 16.65 -10.09
C LEU A 24 6.75 18.04 -9.42
N LEU A 25 5.59 18.35 -8.85
CA LEU A 25 5.31 19.67 -8.27
C LEU A 25 5.58 19.73 -6.78
N ASP A 26 5.32 18.65 -6.07
CA ASP A 26 5.50 18.59 -4.61
C ASP A 26 6.60 17.60 -4.25
N HIS A 27 7.50 18.07 -3.39
CA HIS A 27 8.67 17.32 -2.93
C HIS A 27 8.69 17.17 -1.39
N GLY A 28 7.53 17.30 -0.72
CA GLY A 28 7.43 17.42 0.74
C GLY A 28 7.72 16.14 1.53
N LEU A 29 7.48 14.96 0.95
CA LEU A 29 7.48 13.69 1.68
C LEU A 29 8.44 12.64 1.07
N TYR A 30 9.72 12.98 0.96
CA TYR A 30 10.73 12.01 0.52
C TYR A 30 11.23 11.14 1.66
N GLN A 31 11.28 9.83 1.42
CA GLN A 31 11.91 8.85 2.29
C GLN A 31 13.09 8.19 1.58
N THR A 32 14.24 8.15 2.25
CA THR A 32 15.38 7.36 1.80
C THR A 32 15.28 5.96 2.38
N LEU A 33 15.24 4.97 1.52
CA LEU A 33 15.20 3.55 1.89
C LEU A 33 16.60 2.94 1.75
N THR A 34 16.93 1.98 2.60
CA THR A 34 18.10 1.12 2.37
C THR A 34 17.87 0.26 1.13
N ASP A 35 18.93 -0.12 0.44
CA ASP A 35 18.81 -0.96 -0.77
C ASP A 35 18.18 -2.32 -0.45
N ASP A 36 18.54 -2.95 0.66
CA ASP A 36 17.95 -4.21 1.09
C ASP A 36 16.43 -4.10 1.27
N PHE A 37 15.99 -3.08 2.03
CA PHE A 37 14.55 -2.84 2.21
C PHE A 37 13.83 -2.58 0.88
N ARG A 38 14.42 -1.74 0.03
CA ARG A 38 13.85 -1.40 -1.28
C ARG A 38 13.68 -2.62 -2.17
N ILE A 39 14.71 -3.48 -2.20
CA ILE A 39 14.71 -4.71 -3.00
C ILE A 39 13.67 -5.70 -2.47
N ASP A 40 13.65 -5.94 -1.15
CA ASP A 40 12.69 -6.84 -0.53
C ASP A 40 11.25 -6.36 -0.73
N TYR A 41 11.00 -5.06 -0.64
CA TYR A 41 9.69 -4.49 -0.88
C TYR A 41 9.26 -4.60 -2.35
N CYS A 42 10.17 -4.41 -3.31
CA CYS A 42 9.89 -4.64 -4.73
C CYS A 42 9.57 -6.11 -5.01
N ASN A 43 10.34 -7.04 -4.42
CA ASN A 43 10.09 -8.47 -4.56
C ASN A 43 8.77 -8.88 -3.91
N LEU A 44 8.39 -8.28 -2.77
CA LEU A 44 7.08 -8.49 -2.16
C LEU A 44 5.95 -8.13 -3.13
N TRP A 45 6.08 -6.99 -3.85
CA TRP A 45 5.09 -6.63 -4.88
C TRP A 45 5.02 -7.67 -6.00
N LEU A 46 6.15 -8.21 -6.46
CA LEU A 46 6.15 -9.27 -7.47
C LEU A 46 5.48 -10.55 -6.96
N ALA A 47 5.76 -10.92 -5.71
CA ALA A 47 5.12 -12.08 -5.08
C ALA A 47 3.59 -11.89 -4.93
N LEU A 48 3.14 -10.68 -4.54
CA LEU A 48 1.72 -10.33 -4.46
C LEU A 48 1.02 -10.41 -5.81
N ILE A 49 1.64 -9.89 -6.88
CA ILE A 49 1.09 -9.92 -8.24
C ILE A 49 0.93 -11.36 -8.72
N ASN A 50 1.90 -12.23 -8.40
CA ASN A 50 1.91 -13.62 -8.81
C ASN A 50 1.08 -14.56 -7.89
N GLY A 51 0.65 -14.09 -6.72
CA GLY A 51 -0.02 -14.91 -5.72
C GLY A 51 0.91 -15.94 -5.05
N ASP A 52 2.22 -15.68 -5.01
CA ASP A 52 3.20 -16.57 -4.41
C ASP A 52 3.22 -16.41 -2.88
N VAL A 53 2.40 -17.23 -2.22
CA VAL A 53 2.20 -17.18 -0.76
C VAL A 53 3.49 -17.45 0.02
N GLU A 54 4.33 -18.37 -0.44
CA GLU A 54 5.55 -18.73 0.28
C GLU A 54 6.60 -17.61 0.18
N GLU A 55 6.70 -16.97 -0.97
CA GLU A 55 7.58 -15.81 -1.13
C GLU A 55 7.03 -14.60 -0.37
N ILE A 56 5.71 -14.39 -0.33
CA ILE A 56 5.08 -13.35 0.51
C ILE A 56 5.45 -13.54 1.98
N LYS A 57 5.39 -14.75 2.53
CA LYS A 57 5.78 -15.05 3.91
C LYS A 57 7.25 -14.75 4.17
N THR A 58 8.11 -15.22 3.28
CA THR A 58 9.56 -15.03 3.37
C THR A 58 9.94 -13.56 3.38
N LEU A 59 9.43 -12.80 2.43
CA LEU A 59 9.74 -11.38 2.29
C LEU A 59 9.11 -10.54 3.41
N SER A 60 7.89 -10.90 3.84
CA SER A 60 7.26 -10.26 4.99
C SER A 60 8.09 -10.46 6.27
N ALA A 61 8.66 -11.65 6.46
CA ALA A 61 9.55 -11.91 7.59
C ALA A 61 10.81 -11.04 7.55
N ARG A 62 11.44 -10.89 6.38
CA ARG A 62 12.60 -10.01 6.17
C ARG A 62 12.26 -8.53 6.41
N LEU A 63 11.08 -8.11 6.06
CA LEU A 63 10.56 -6.78 6.34
C LEU A 63 10.10 -6.58 7.79
N GLY A 64 10.20 -7.59 8.65
CA GLY A 64 9.89 -7.52 10.07
C GLY A 64 8.43 -7.88 10.43
N ALA A 65 7.68 -8.46 9.53
CA ALA A 65 6.24 -8.79 9.68
C ALA A 65 5.96 -10.30 9.58
N ALA A 66 6.84 -11.16 10.08
CA ALA A 66 6.75 -12.62 9.96
C ALA A 66 5.37 -13.19 10.38
N ASP A 67 4.91 -12.77 11.57
CA ASP A 67 3.65 -13.28 12.15
C ASP A 67 2.40 -12.60 11.56
N MET A 68 2.59 -11.57 10.73
CA MET A 68 1.54 -10.69 10.23
C MET A 68 1.60 -10.55 8.70
N TYR A 69 2.20 -11.52 8.02
CA TYR A 69 2.41 -11.48 6.56
C TYR A 69 1.10 -11.27 5.77
N GLY A 70 0.02 -11.95 6.18
CA GLY A 70 -1.28 -11.80 5.53
C GLY A 70 -1.85 -10.39 5.68
N LEU A 71 -1.74 -9.80 6.89
CA LEU A 71 -2.15 -8.42 7.13
C LEU A 71 -1.30 -7.43 6.32
N LEU A 72 0.04 -7.59 6.34
CA LEU A 72 0.93 -6.76 5.54
C LEU A 72 0.56 -6.84 4.06
N ALA A 73 0.34 -8.05 3.53
CA ALA A 73 -0.05 -8.27 2.14
C ALA A 73 -1.36 -7.55 1.79
N CYS A 74 -2.40 -7.71 2.62
CA CYS A 74 -3.69 -7.03 2.44
C CYS A 74 -3.54 -5.51 2.45
N MET A 75 -2.74 -4.96 3.39
CA MET A 75 -2.50 -3.53 3.49
C MET A 75 -1.73 -2.98 2.29
N VAL A 76 -0.66 -3.66 1.86
CA VAL A 76 0.18 -3.23 0.74
C VAL A 76 -0.59 -3.29 -0.58
N ALA A 77 -1.32 -4.40 -0.83
CA ALA A 77 -2.08 -4.58 -2.06
C ALA A 77 -3.44 -3.85 -2.05
N GLY A 78 -3.97 -3.51 -0.86
CA GLY A 78 -5.33 -3.01 -0.69
C GLY A 78 -6.37 -4.02 -1.19
N ARG A 79 -6.13 -5.32 -0.98
CA ARG A 79 -6.97 -6.45 -1.43
C ARG A 79 -7.21 -7.41 -0.27
N SER A 80 -8.31 -8.18 -0.36
CA SER A 80 -8.52 -9.28 0.59
C SER A 80 -7.46 -10.37 0.42
N TRP A 81 -7.24 -11.16 1.47
CA TRP A 81 -6.27 -12.27 1.41
C TRP A 81 -6.63 -13.29 0.33
N ASP A 82 -7.91 -13.63 0.18
CA ASP A 82 -8.38 -14.56 -0.84
C ASP A 82 -8.09 -14.07 -2.26
N SER A 83 -8.27 -12.76 -2.49
CA SER A 83 -7.90 -12.13 -3.78
C SER A 83 -6.39 -12.20 -4.04
N ILE A 84 -5.56 -12.05 -3.01
CA ILE A 84 -4.10 -12.09 -3.13
C ILE A 84 -3.61 -13.49 -3.49
N GLN A 85 -4.19 -14.54 -2.89
CA GLN A 85 -3.83 -15.93 -3.18
C GLN A 85 -4.05 -16.32 -4.66
N GLY A 86 -5.00 -15.67 -5.33
CA GLY A 86 -5.24 -15.82 -6.76
C GLY A 86 -4.33 -14.97 -7.67
N GLY A 87 -3.43 -14.20 -7.07
CA GLY A 87 -2.67 -13.16 -7.74
C GLY A 87 -3.43 -11.83 -7.83
N VAL A 88 -2.75 -10.72 -7.58
CA VAL A 88 -3.35 -9.38 -7.67
C VAL A 88 -3.56 -9.04 -9.15
N GLY A 89 -4.68 -9.51 -9.70
CA GLY A 89 -5.05 -9.24 -11.09
C GLY A 89 -5.49 -7.79 -11.33
N THR A 90 -5.78 -7.48 -12.59
CA THR A 90 -6.29 -6.17 -13.04
C THR A 90 -7.79 -5.96 -12.75
N SER A 91 -8.45 -6.88 -12.06
CA SER A 91 -9.87 -6.78 -11.73
C SER A 91 -10.13 -5.61 -10.79
N THR A 92 -11.20 -4.88 -11.05
CA THR A 92 -11.69 -3.84 -10.13
C THR A 92 -12.10 -4.45 -8.80
N LYS A 93 -11.81 -3.75 -7.70
CA LYS A 93 -12.23 -4.17 -6.36
C LYS A 93 -13.77 -4.22 -6.31
N SER A 94 -14.33 -5.29 -5.77
CA SER A 94 -15.75 -5.35 -5.49
C SER A 94 -16.09 -4.54 -4.23
N GLU A 95 -17.32 -4.05 -4.13
CA GLU A 95 -17.80 -3.34 -2.93
C GLU A 95 -17.74 -4.26 -1.68
N ALA A 96 -18.01 -5.56 -1.86
CA ALA A 96 -17.87 -6.55 -0.80
C ALA A 96 -16.42 -6.67 -0.31
N GLU A 97 -15.45 -6.71 -1.21
CA GLU A 97 -14.02 -6.74 -0.89
C GLU A 97 -13.57 -5.47 -0.13
N MET A 98 -14.07 -4.31 -0.53
CA MET A 98 -13.78 -3.05 0.16
C MET A 98 -14.33 -3.03 1.58
N ASN A 99 -15.56 -3.54 1.78
CA ASN A 99 -16.16 -3.64 3.11
C ASN A 99 -15.43 -4.65 4.00
N GLU A 100 -14.97 -5.78 3.44
CA GLU A 100 -14.17 -6.77 4.16
C GLU A 100 -12.83 -6.18 4.63
N ILE A 101 -12.12 -5.44 3.77
CA ILE A 101 -10.87 -4.76 4.11
C ILE A 101 -11.10 -3.74 5.22
N ALA A 102 -12.17 -2.94 5.14
CA ALA A 102 -12.52 -1.95 6.15
C ALA A 102 -12.85 -2.58 7.51
N ASP A 103 -13.62 -3.69 7.51
CA ASP A 103 -13.95 -4.45 8.74
C ASP A 103 -12.69 -5.07 9.36
N TYR A 104 -11.79 -5.60 8.53
CA TYR A 104 -10.52 -6.15 8.97
C TYR A 104 -9.63 -5.06 9.60
N ALA A 105 -9.52 -3.90 8.95
CA ALA A 105 -8.76 -2.76 9.46
C ALA A 105 -9.32 -2.28 10.81
N GLY A 106 -10.65 -2.20 10.95
CA GLY A 106 -11.29 -1.80 12.20
C GLY A 106 -11.05 -2.76 13.37
N LYS A 107 -10.97 -4.06 13.12
CA LYS A 107 -10.73 -5.09 14.15
C LYS A 107 -9.27 -5.18 14.60
N LEU A 108 -8.34 -4.78 13.77
CA LEU A 108 -6.90 -5.01 13.95
C LEU A 108 -6.08 -3.71 14.17
N VAL A 109 -6.72 -2.62 14.62
CA VAL A 109 -6.03 -1.32 14.81
C VAL A 109 -4.73 -1.46 15.61
N VAL A 110 -4.72 -2.28 16.67
CA VAL A 110 -3.53 -2.50 17.51
C VAL A 110 -2.43 -3.23 16.72
N ASP A 111 -2.80 -4.26 15.96
CA ASP A 111 -1.86 -5.05 15.17
C ASP A 111 -1.35 -4.26 13.96
N ILE A 112 -2.18 -3.45 13.35
CA ILE A 112 -1.80 -2.50 12.30
C ILE A 112 -0.78 -1.50 12.84
N SER A 113 -1.03 -0.90 14.00
CA SER A 113 -0.08 0.04 14.62
C SER A 113 1.27 -0.63 14.93
N ARG A 114 1.24 -1.87 15.41
CA ARG A 114 2.45 -2.66 15.66
C ARG A 114 3.20 -2.96 14.37
N LEU A 115 2.48 -3.33 13.31
CA LEU A 115 3.06 -3.61 11.99
C LEU A 115 3.70 -2.35 11.39
N LEU A 116 3.00 -1.24 11.40
CA LEU A 116 3.49 0.04 10.87
C LEU A 116 4.77 0.49 11.58
N ASN A 117 4.83 0.32 12.90
CA ASN A 117 6.04 0.64 13.68
C ASN A 117 7.21 -0.29 13.34
N LYS A 118 6.96 -1.57 13.07
CA LYS A 118 8.01 -2.53 12.71
C LYS A 118 8.57 -2.31 11.32
N VAL A 119 7.70 -2.06 10.35
CA VAL A 119 8.06 -2.01 8.93
C VAL A 119 8.50 -0.60 8.51
N GLY A 120 8.26 0.43 9.32
CA GLY A 120 8.65 1.82 9.02
C GLY A 120 7.90 2.42 7.82
N ILE A 121 6.85 1.76 7.33
CA ILE A 121 6.07 2.19 6.15
C ILE A 121 4.92 3.14 6.57
N PHE A 122 5.14 3.98 7.55
CA PHE A 122 4.06 4.77 8.16
C PHE A 122 3.33 5.70 7.17
N VAL A 123 3.97 6.17 6.10
CA VAL A 123 3.44 7.24 5.25
C VAL A 123 2.59 6.75 4.07
N GLN A 124 2.88 5.58 3.51
CA GLN A 124 2.14 5.10 2.33
C GLN A 124 0.83 4.35 2.65
N LEU A 125 0.71 3.79 3.84
CA LEU A 125 -0.43 2.96 4.19
C LEU A 125 -1.61 3.76 4.74
N THR A 126 -1.38 4.88 5.42
CA THR A 126 -2.44 5.78 5.87
C THR A 126 -3.25 6.32 4.70
N ASP A 127 -2.60 6.74 3.61
CA ASP A 127 -3.27 7.26 2.41
C ASP A 127 -4.10 6.18 1.67
N GLN A 128 -3.68 4.92 1.71
CA GLN A 128 -4.44 3.82 1.13
C GLN A 128 -5.60 3.36 2.01
N ILE A 129 -5.46 3.42 3.32
CA ILE A 129 -6.54 3.11 4.27
C ILE A 129 -7.61 4.20 4.20
N ASP A 130 -7.25 5.48 4.18
CA ASP A 130 -8.17 6.59 4.04
C ASP A 130 -8.95 6.55 2.71
N LYS A 131 -8.34 6.05 1.64
CA LYS A 131 -9.01 5.84 0.34
C LYS A 131 -9.86 4.58 0.29
N ALA A 132 -9.59 3.59 1.13
CA ALA A 132 -10.34 2.34 1.21
C ALA A 132 -11.54 2.41 2.16
N VAL A 133 -11.52 3.32 3.12
CA VAL A 133 -12.66 3.58 4.01
C VAL A 133 -13.57 4.59 3.31
N PRO A 134 -14.77 4.21 2.86
CA PRO A 134 -15.71 5.19 2.35
C PRO A 134 -15.97 6.21 3.47
N ALA A 135 -15.97 7.50 3.11
CA ALA A 135 -16.35 8.57 4.02
C ALA A 135 -17.75 8.29 4.55
N ASN A 136 -17.82 7.55 5.63
CA ASN A 136 -19.06 7.39 6.36
C ASN A 136 -19.24 8.69 7.12
N ASP A 137 -20.22 9.45 6.68
CA ASP A 137 -20.63 10.76 7.19
C ASP A 137 -21.16 10.60 8.63
N ASN A 138 -20.24 10.38 9.55
CA ASN A 138 -20.49 10.45 10.98
C ASN A 138 -19.49 11.42 11.58
N SER A 139 -19.88 12.69 11.52
CA SER A 139 -19.36 13.82 12.27
C SER A 139 -19.49 13.61 13.79
N ASN A 140 -18.79 12.63 14.36
CA ASN A 140 -18.62 12.49 15.82
C ASN A 140 -17.50 11.48 16.16
N LEU A 141 -16.28 11.79 15.81
CA LEU A 141 -15.10 11.31 16.55
C LEU A 141 -14.09 12.45 16.57
N LEU A 142 -14.25 13.28 17.60
CA LEU A 142 -13.24 14.20 18.09
C LEU A 142 -12.07 13.39 18.66
N PHE A 143 -10.88 13.57 18.09
CA PHE A 143 -9.61 13.58 18.81
C PHE A 143 -8.81 14.79 18.39
#